data_a44569e43ce6187c4695fff1250414c2
#
_entry.id   a44569e43ce6187c4695fff1250414c2
#
_cell.length_a   1.000
_cell.length_b   1.000
_cell.length_c   1.000
_cell.angle_alpha   90.00
_cell.angle_beta   90.00
_cell.angle_gamma   90.00
#
_symmetry.space_group_name_H-M   'P 1'
#
loop_
_entity.id
_entity.type
_entity.pdbx_description
1 polymer ?
#
loop_
_entity_poly.entity_id
_entity_poly.type
_entity_poly.pdbx_seq_one_letter_code
_entity_poly.pdbx_strand_id
1 'polypeptide(L)'
;VDITTLRTPIVLKGCESRTLMQEKLLAMAAAGNPVLEKNKDGITLEELSEQKLILSHRYRSYLLSAFEKKGLLCDIYCECEDARTAMTMAEKGLGIAILPASMHKLSDQMKSCDILDADLTTELLLAWRKGRMPEEVKAFLEMWR
;
A
#
# COMPACT_ATOMS: atom_id res chain seq x y z
N VAL A 1 -2.13 -25.78 -0.19
CA VAL A 1 -1.01 -24.86 -0.47
C VAL A 1 0.00 -24.95 0.65
N ASP A 2 1.24 -25.29 0.32
CA ASP A 2 2.31 -25.45 1.32
C ASP A 2 3.04 -24.13 1.61
N ILE A 3 3.12 -23.25 0.61
CA ILE A 3 3.74 -21.93 0.74
C ILE A 3 2.90 -20.93 -0.03
N THR A 4 2.92 -19.68 0.44
CA THR A 4 2.20 -18.59 -0.23
C THR A 4 2.89 -17.26 0.05
N THR A 5 2.63 -16.28 -0.79
CA THR A 5 3.04 -14.91 -0.54
C THR A 5 1.84 -14.09 -0.08
N LEU A 6 2.06 -13.24 0.90
CA LEU A 6 1.01 -12.44 1.52
C LEU A 6 1.50 -11.00 1.72
N ARG A 7 0.58 -10.05 1.66
CA ARG A 7 0.83 -8.65 1.99
C ARG A 7 0.25 -8.32 3.35
N THR A 8 1.01 -7.56 4.16
CA THR A 8 0.46 -7.02 5.41
C THR A 8 -0.43 -5.80 5.10
N PRO A 9 -1.43 -5.51 5.92
CA PRO A 9 -1.74 -6.16 7.19
C PRO A 9 -2.46 -7.49 7.01
N ILE A 10 -2.03 -8.49 7.75
CA ILE A 10 -2.66 -9.80 7.76
C ILE A 10 -2.41 -10.49 9.10
N VAL A 11 -3.38 -11.28 9.55
CA VAL A 11 -3.24 -12.10 10.75
C VAL A 11 -2.88 -13.51 10.30
N LEU A 12 -1.71 -13.99 10.74
CA LEU A 12 -1.22 -15.33 10.44
C LEU A 12 -1.45 -16.22 11.66
N LYS A 13 -2.23 -17.29 11.47
CA LYS A 13 -2.45 -18.32 12.50
C LYS A 13 -1.91 -19.64 12.00
N GLY A 14 -1.09 -20.31 12.83
CA GLY A 14 -0.54 -21.60 12.48
C GLY A 14 0.48 -21.57 11.35
N CYS A 15 1.00 -20.40 11.03
CA CYS A 15 2.00 -20.21 9.97
C CYS A 15 3.23 -19.49 10.50
N GLU A 16 4.35 -19.80 9.90
CA GLU A 16 5.58 -19.03 10.04
C GLU A 16 5.76 -18.22 8.77
N SER A 17 6.46 -17.10 8.88
CA SER A 17 6.67 -16.23 7.74
C SER A 17 8.05 -15.58 7.76
N ARG A 18 8.47 -15.13 6.59
CA ARG A 18 9.68 -14.33 6.44
C ARG A 18 9.36 -13.15 5.53
N THR A 19 9.80 -11.97 5.95
CA THR A 19 9.64 -10.76 5.15
C THR A 19 10.58 -10.81 3.95
N LEU A 20 10.00 -10.72 2.76
CA LEU A 20 10.76 -10.68 1.51
C LEU A 20 11.12 -9.25 1.14
N MET A 21 10.20 -8.32 1.34
CA MET A 21 10.44 -6.90 1.08
C MET A 21 9.49 -6.05 1.92
N GLN A 22 9.90 -4.82 2.16
CA GLN A 22 9.11 -3.82 2.85
C GLN A 22 9.07 -2.57 1.98
N GLU A 23 7.91 -1.92 1.87
CA GLU A 23 7.79 -0.70 1.10
C GLU A 23 6.78 0.26 1.73
N LYS A 24 6.95 1.54 1.41
CA LYS A 24 6.03 2.58 1.86
C LYS A 24 4.77 2.61 1.02
N LEU A 25 3.69 3.08 1.61
CA LEU A 25 2.50 3.50 0.88
C LEU A 25 2.69 4.96 0.50
N LEU A 26 2.40 5.28 -0.73
CA LEU A 26 2.51 6.63 -1.28
C LEU A 26 1.16 7.13 -1.75
N ALA A 27 1.03 8.45 -1.84
CA ALA A 27 -0.11 9.07 -2.50
C ALA A 27 0.17 9.13 -4.00
N MET A 28 -0.75 8.63 -4.80
CA MET A 28 -0.61 8.57 -6.26
C MET A 28 -1.85 9.09 -6.94
N ALA A 29 -1.65 9.85 -8.02
CA ALA A 29 -2.75 10.38 -8.81
C ALA A 29 -2.32 10.55 -10.26
N ALA A 30 -3.27 10.87 -11.13
CA ALA A 30 -2.99 11.15 -12.53
C ALA A 30 -2.00 12.30 -12.66
N ALA A 31 -1.13 12.23 -13.67
CA ALA A 31 -0.25 13.33 -14.01
C ALA A 31 -1.09 14.59 -14.23
N GLY A 32 -0.65 15.71 -13.68
CA GLY A 32 -1.39 16.95 -13.73
C GLY A 32 -2.37 17.17 -12.59
N ASN A 33 -2.49 16.22 -11.66
CA ASN A 33 -3.31 16.43 -10.47
C ASN A 33 -2.76 17.63 -9.70
N PRO A 34 -3.58 18.71 -9.48
CA PRO A 34 -3.07 19.94 -8.90
C PRO A 34 -2.54 19.79 -7.48
N VAL A 35 -3.08 18.86 -6.70
CA VAL A 35 -2.64 18.65 -5.32
C VAL A 35 -1.25 18.01 -5.29
N LEU A 36 -1.01 17.00 -6.12
CA LEU A 36 0.31 16.37 -6.21
C LEU A 36 1.35 17.27 -6.87
N GLU A 37 0.94 18.06 -7.85
CA GLU A 37 1.84 19.04 -8.49
C GLU A 37 2.32 20.09 -7.49
N LYS A 38 1.45 20.51 -6.59
CA LYS A 38 1.76 21.46 -5.53
C LYS A 38 2.62 20.86 -4.43
N ASN A 39 2.52 19.56 -4.20
CA ASN A 39 3.16 18.86 -3.07
C ASN A 39 4.22 17.86 -3.53
N LYS A 40 5.11 18.26 -4.42
CA LYS A 40 6.13 17.39 -4.99
C LYS A 40 7.06 16.76 -3.95
N ASP A 41 7.31 17.48 -2.85
CA ASP A 41 8.19 17.00 -1.78
C ASP A 41 7.47 16.12 -0.75
N GLY A 42 6.16 16.03 -0.85
CA GLY A 42 5.34 15.21 0.03
C GLY A 42 4.05 15.90 0.41
N ILE A 43 3.10 15.11 0.88
CA ILE A 43 1.77 15.57 1.27
C ILE A 43 1.50 15.16 2.72
N THR A 44 0.80 16.02 3.46
CA THR A 44 0.41 15.73 4.84
C THR A 44 -0.95 15.03 4.88
N LEU A 45 -1.23 14.38 6.01
CA LEU A 45 -2.55 13.77 6.23
C LEU A 45 -3.65 14.81 6.22
N GLU A 46 -3.37 16.02 6.73
CA GLU A 46 -4.35 17.11 6.70
C GLU A 46 -4.74 17.49 5.27
N GLU A 47 -3.75 17.61 4.39
CA GLU A 47 -4.00 17.87 2.98
C GLU A 47 -4.77 16.73 2.31
N LEU A 48 -4.41 15.47 2.62
CA LEU A 48 -5.11 14.30 2.11
C LEU A 48 -6.55 14.22 2.60
N SER A 49 -6.83 14.69 3.84
CA SER A 49 -8.18 14.64 4.41
C SER A 49 -9.19 15.49 3.63
N GLU A 50 -8.71 16.45 2.85
CA GLU A 50 -9.55 17.30 2.02
C GLU A 50 -9.76 16.74 0.61
N GLN A 51 -9.19 15.59 0.30
CA GLN A 51 -9.21 14.99 -1.03
C GLN A 51 -10.08 13.74 -1.08
N LYS A 52 -10.53 13.41 -2.29
CA LYS A 52 -11.21 12.13 -2.54
C LYS A 52 -10.17 11.03 -2.58
N LEU A 53 -10.23 10.11 -1.63
CA LEU A 53 -9.25 9.05 -1.51
C LEU A 53 -9.78 7.74 -2.07
N ILE A 54 -8.90 7.03 -2.76
CA ILE A 54 -9.16 5.73 -3.36
C ILE A 54 -8.23 4.73 -2.67
N LEU A 55 -8.79 3.67 -2.10
CA LEU A 55 -8.02 2.68 -1.36
C LEU A 55 -8.29 1.29 -1.88
N SER A 56 -7.31 0.41 -1.72
CA SER A 56 -7.62 -1.01 -1.69
C SER A 56 -8.08 -1.35 -0.27
N HIS A 57 -9.01 -2.28 -0.16
CA HIS A 57 -9.58 -2.71 1.11
C HIS A 57 -8.52 -3.08 2.16
N ARG A 58 -7.41 -3.65 1.72
CA ARG A 58 -6.31 -4.10 2.56
C ARG A 58 -5.75 -2.99 3.46
N TYR A 59 -5.65 -1.76 2.95
CA TYR A 59 -4.97 -0.67 3.66
C TYR A 59 -5.93 0.29 4.39
N ARG A 60 -7.21 0.01 4.35
CA ARG A 60 -8.23 0.87 4.95
C ARG A 60 -7.98 1.13 6.43
N SER A 61 -7.77 0.07 7.21
CA SER A 61 -7.55 0.20 8.65
C SER A 61 -6.28 0.99 8.99
N TYR A 62 -5.22 0.82 8.22
CA TYR A 62 -3.97 1.55 8.38
C TYR A 62 -4.20 3.05 8.20
N LEU A 63 -4.88 3.39 7.12
CA LEU A 63 -5.12 4.79 6.80
C LEU A 63 -6.06 5.45 7.80
N LEU A 64 -7.18 4.80 8.12
CA LEU A 64 -8.12 5.33 9.10
C LEU A 64 -7.47 5.54 10.48
N SER A 65 -6.64 4.61 10.91
CA SER A 65 -5.91 4.74 12.16
C SER A 65 -4.96 5.96 12.15
N ALA A 66 -4.26 6.17 11.04
CA ALA A 66 -3.35 7.31 10.91
C ALA A 66 -4.11 8.65 10.97
N PHE A 67 -5.25 8.75 10.30
CA PHE A 67 -6.09 9.94 10.34
C PHE A 67 -6.64 10.17 11.74
N GLU A 68 -7.13 9.12 12.40
CA GLU A 68 -7.68 9.21 13.74
C GLU A 68 -6.66 9.74 14.75
N LYS A 69 -5.42 9.28 14.68
CA LYS A 69 -4.34 9.76 15.55
C LYS A 69 -4.07 11.26 15.40
N LYS A 70 -4.39 11.82 14.26
CA LYS A 70 -4.25 13.26 13.99
C LYS A 70 -5.54 14.04 14.23
N GLY A 71 -6.60 13.36 14.65
CA GLY A 71 -7.90 14.00 14.83
C GLY A 71 -8.56 14.43 13.53
N LEU A 72 -8.20 13.78 12.43
CA LEU A 72 -8.70 14.13 11.10
C LEU A 72 -9.74 13.12 10.62
N LEU A 73 -10.69 13.61 9.83
CA LEU A 73 -11.65 12.77 9.13
C LEU A 73 -11.11 12.47 7.73
N CYS A 74 -11.37 11.26 7.27
CA CYS A 74 -10.91 10.79 5.97
C CYS A 74 -12.12 10.58 5.07
N ASP A 75 -12.10 11.19 3.87
CA ASP A 75 -13.13 10.96 2.86
C ASP A 75 -12.67 9.84 1.92
N ILE A 76 -13.09 8.62 2.24
CA ILE A 76 -12.84 7.47 1.36
C ILE A 76 -13.92 7.50 0.28
N TYR A 77 -13.55 8.02 -0.88
CA TYR A 77 -14.42 8.11 -2.03
C TYR A 77 -14.72 6.75 -2.65
N CYS A 78 -13.70 5.90 -2.72
CA CYS A 78 -13.84 4.57 -3.31
C CYS A 78 -12.93 3.57 -2.62
N GLU A 79 -13.49 2.40 -2.33
CA GLU A 79 -12.75 1.27 -1.76
C GLU A 79 -12.78 0.14 -2.78
N CYS A 80 -11.60 -0.31 -3.20
CA CYS A 80 -11.42 -1.33 -4.23
C CYS A 80 -10.95 -2.64 -3.61
N GLU A 81 -11.25 -3.75 -4.29
CA GLU A 81 -10.80 -5.07 -3.87
C GLU A 81 -9.28 -5.20 -3.91
N ASP A 82 -8.63 -4.53 -4.87
CA ASP A 82 -7.18 -4.65 -5.05
C ASP A 82 -6.55 -3.31 -5.43
N ALA A 83 -5.23 -3.25 -5.28
CA ALA A 83 -4.44 -2.06 -5.54
C ALA A 83 -4.42 -1.67 -7.03
N ARG A 84 -4.46 -2.63 -7.93
CA ARG A 84 -4.44 -2.37 -9.36
C ARG A 84 -5.70 -1.63 -9.81
N THR A 85 -6.86 -2.03 -9.29
CA THR A 85 -8.12 -1.33 -9.57
C THR A 85 -8.08 0.09 -9.03
N ALA A 86 -7.57 0.27 -7.80
CA ALA A 86 -7.41 1.59 -7.22
C ALA A 86 -6.49 2.48 -8.09
N MET A 87 -5.40 1.92 -8.59
CA MET A 87 -4.48 2.62 -9.47
C MET A 87 -5.16 3.06 -10.77
N THR A 88 -5.95 2.16 -11.38
CA THR A 88 -6.67 2.47 -12.62
C THR A 88 -7.64 3.63 -12.41
N MET A 89 -8.35 3.66 -11.29
CA MET A 89 -9.26 4.75 -10.97
C MET A 89 -8.52 6.08 -10.78
N ALA A 90 -7.37 6.05 -10.11
CA ALA A 90 -6.55 7.24 -9.95
C ALA A 90 -6.02 7.77 -11.29
N GLU A 91 -5.61 6.86 -12.18
CA GLU A 91 -5.18 7.23 -13.55
C GLU A 91 -6.27 7.95 -14.31
N LYS A 92 -7.53 7.62 -14.06
CA LYS A 92 -8.69 8.26 -14.69
C LYS A 92 -9.06 9.59 -14.05
N GLY A 93 -8.31 10.03 -13.05
CA GLY A 93 -8.55 11.32 -12.40
C GLY A 93 -9.66 11.33 -11.36
N LEU A 94 -10.05 10.17 -10.85
CA LEU A 94 -11.15 10.06 -9.90
C LEU A 94 -10.79 10.44 -8.46
N GLY A 95 -9.50 10.56 -8.16
CA GLY A 95 -9.03 10.91 -6.83
C GLY A 95 -7.56 10.57 -6.63
N ILE A 96 -7.16 10.56 -5.37
CA ILE A 96 -5.80 10.19 -4.97
C ILE A 96 -5.83 8.80 -4.36
N ALA A 97 -5.05 7.88 -4.93
CA ALA A 97 -4.94 6.52 -4.42
C ALA A 97 -3.75 6.40 -3.46
N ILE A 98 -3.92 5.61 -2.40
CA ILE A 98 -2.84 5.29 -1.47
C ILE A 98 -2.39 3.87 -1.80
N LEU A 99 -1.18 3.74 -2.34
CA LEU A 99 -0.70 2.51 -2.95
C LEU A 99 0.74 2.21 -2.55
N PRO A 100 1.15 0.92 -2.55
CA PRO A 100 2.55 0.58 -2.37
C PRO A 100 3.44 1.26 -3.41
N ALA A 101 4.61 1.71 -2.99
CA ALA A 101 5.53 2.48 -3.83
C ALA A 101 5.87 1.78 -5.15
N SER A 102 6.00 0.44 -5.13
CA SER A 102 6.31 -0.33 -6.34
C SER A 102 5.26 -0.24 -7.43
N MET A 103 4.02 0.11 -7.07
CA MET A 103 2.92 0.27 -8.05
C MET A 103 3.19 1.42 -9.03
N HIS A 104 3.98 2.40 -8.64
CA HIS A 104 4.32 3.54 -9.51
C HIS A 104 4.98 3.08 -10.82
N LYS A 105 5.72 1.99 -10.76
CA LYS A 105 6.43 1.44 -11.95
C LYS A 105 5.48 0.84 -12.98
N LEU A 106 4.23 0.60 -12.61
CA LEU A 106 3.24 -0.04 -13.49
C LEU A 106 2.49 0.96 -14.37
N SER A 107 2.74 2.26 -14.21
CA SER A 107 2.06 3.28 -14.98
C SER A 107 2.96 4.50 -15.20
N ASP A 108 3.03 4.94 -16.46
CA ASP A 108 3.73 6.17 -16.84
C ASP A 108 2.85 7.41 -16.70
N GLN A 109 1.56 7.21 -16.42
CA GLN A 109 0.57 8.27 -16.39
C GLN A 109 0.28 8.80 -15.00
N MET A 110 1.01 8.31 -14.01
CA MET A 110 0.80 8.69 -12.62
C MET A 110 1.98 9.45 -12.04
N LYS A 111 1.66 10.30 -11.08
CA LYS A 111 2.62 10.94 -10.20
C LYS A 111 2.41 10.40 -8.79
N SER A 112 3.49 10.36 -8.02
CA SER A 112 3.43 9.94 -6.63
C SER A 112 4.18 10.91 -5.74
N CYS A 113 3.79 10.97 -4.48
CA CYS A 113 4.52 11.73 -3.47
C CYS A 113 4.46 11.02 -2.12
N ASP A 114 5.44 11.30 -1.28
CA ASP A 114 5.51 10.75 0.07
C ASP A 114 4.39 11.32 0.94
N ILE A 115 3.96 10.54 1.92
CA ILE A 115 3.07 10.99 2.99
C ILE A 115 3.98 11.37 4.15
N LEU A 116 4.04 12.66 4.47
CA LEU A 116 5.08 13.22 5.35
C LEU A 116 4.93 12.90 6.83
N ASP A 117 3.71 12.79 7.33
CA ASP A 117 3.43 12.72 8.75
C ASP A 117 2.75 11.42 9.18
N ALA A 118 2.95 10.36 8.41
CA ALA A 118 2.50 9.03 8.76
C ALA A 118 3.50 8.00 8.24
N ASP A 119 3.79 7.00 9.06
CA ASP A 119 4.66 5.89 8.66
C ASP A 119 3.77 4.72 8.22
N LEU A 120 3.33 4.79 6.97
CA LEU A 120 2.49 3.77 6.36
C LEU A 120 3.35 2.84 5.51
N THR A 121 3.51 1.62 5.98
CA THR A 121 4.32 0.60 5.29
C THR A 121 3.55 -0.68 5.09
N THR A 122 3.95 -1.45 4.09
CA THR A 122 3.43 -2.79 3.85
C THR A 122 4.61 -3.73 3.61
N GLU A 123 4.44 -4.98 3.99
CA GLU A 123 5.45 -6.01 3.79
C GLU A 123 4.91 -7.11 2.89
N LEU A 124 5.79 -7.63 2.04
CA LEU A 124 5.53 -8.86 1.30
C LEU A 124 6.17 -10.00 2.10
N LEU A 125 5.35 -10.95 2.49
CA LEU A 125 5.75 -12.10 3.30
C LEU A 125 5.71 -13.37 2.49
N LEU A 126 6.67 -14.26 2.73
CA LEU A 126 6.57 -15.66 2.36
C LEU A 126 6.09 -16.40 3.61
N ALA A 127 5.02 -17.16 3.50
CA ALA A 127 4.44 -17.87 4.62
C ALA A 127 4.34 -19.36 4.34
N TRP A 128 4.52 -20.18 5.38
CA TRP A 128 4.41 -21.63 5.31
C TRP A 128 3.82 -22.16 6.61
N ARG A 129 3.42 -23.42 6.60
CA ARG A 129 2.79 -24.03 7.77
C ARG A 129 3.79 -24.16 8.92
N LYS A 130 3.38 -23.77 10.11
CA LYS A 130 4.23 -23.77 11.32
C LYS A 130 4.80 -25.17 11.59
N GLY A 131 6.07 -25.21 11.99
CA GLY A 131 6.76 -26.46 12.33
C GLY A 131 7.28 -27.24 11.14
N ARG A 132 7.10 -26.72 9.93
CA ARG A 132 7.45 -27.41 8.72
C ARG A 132 8.03 -26.46 7.69
N MET A 133 9.33 -26.57 7.44
CA MET A 133 9.95 -25.81 6.37
C MET A 133 10.26 -26.77 5.21
N PRO A 134 9.44 -26.78 4.16
CA PRO A 134 9.71 -27.61 2.99
C PRO A 134 11.05 -27.26 2.33
N GLU A 135 11.66 -28.22 1.66
CA GLU A 135 12.94 -28.00 0.96
C GLU A 135 12.82 -26.89 -0.10
N GLU A 136 11.66 -26.82 -0.75
CA GLU A 136 11.37 -25.77 -1.74
C GLU A 136 11.44 -24.36 -1.14
N VAL A 137 10.97 -24.22 0.10
CA VAL A 137 11.03 -22.95 0.82
C VAL A 137 12.47 -22.59 1.13
N LYS A 138 13.26 -23.55 1.61
CA LYS A 138 14.68 -23.33 1.90
C LYS A 138 15.42 -22.87 0.65
N ALA A 139 15.21 -23.57 -0.47
CA ALA A 139 15.83 -23.23 -1.75
C ALA A 139 15.46 -21.82 -2.21
N PHE A 140 14.17 -21.47 -2.10
CA PHE A 140 13.68 -20.15 -2.46
C PHE A 140 14.32 -19.05 -1.61
N LEU A 141 14.39 -19.26 -0.30
CA LEU A 141 14.96 -18.27 0.63
C LEU A 141 16.45 -18.04 0.41
N GLU A 142 17.18 -19.09 0.01
CA GLU A 142 18.60 -18.96 -0.34
C GLU A 142 18.81 -18.12 -1.60
N MET A 143 17.87 -18.18 -2.54
CA MET A 143 17.93 -17.42 -3.79
C MET A 143 17.47 -15.97 -3.59
N TRP A 144 16.67 -15.72 -2.59
CA TRP A 144 16.10 -14.38 -2.32
C TRP A 144 17.06 -13.59 -1.44
N ARG A 145 17.67 -12.59 -2.01
CA ARG A 145 18.59 -11.72 -1.28
C ARG A 145 18.40 -10.27 -1.66
#